data_5070d0e12702ff2a137fc6c6062fe628
#
_entry.id   5070d0e12702ff2a137fc6c6062fe628
#
_cell.length_a   1.000
_cell.length_b   1.000
_cell.length_c   1.000
_cell.angle_alpha   90.00
_cell.angle_beta   90.00
_cell.angle_gamma   90.00
#
_symmetry.space_group_name_H-M   'P 1'
#
loop_
_entity.id
_entity.type
_entity.pdbx_description
1 polymer ?
#
loop_
_entity_poly.entity_id
_entity_poly.type
_entity_poly.pdbx_seq_one_letter_code
_entity_poly.pdbx_strand_id
1 'polypeptide(L)'
;WIGKLKYGNAIDRLRTELMSRLEWKNNISVLYVSIGTGADLRYIPQEIDLKTIELIGADISMGMLKKCKKEWQKQTNLTLVQCPAEELPFADNTFDIVFHNGGINFFNDKALAMSEMLRVAKPGSKLLIADETADFVETQYKKSVFSKSYFEGKTVDLNAIEKCIPASVTEKKTELFWNNKFYGITFRKPTK
;
A
#
# COMPACT_ATOMS: atom_id res chain seq x y z
N TRP A 1 -11.81 12.94 -4.92
CA TRP A 1 -13.01 13.50 -5.59
C TRP A 1 -12.84 13.58 -7.11
N ILE A 2 -11.69 14.07 -7.58
CA ILE A 2 -11.36 14.16 -9.02
C ILE A 2 -11.30 12.76 -9.67
N GLY A 3 -10.75 11.76 -8.99
CA GLY A 3 -10.69 10.38 -9.48
C GLY A 3 -12.07 9.74 -9.67
N LYS A 4 -13.02 10.01 -8.76
CA LYS A 4 -14.39 9.48 -8.86
C LYS A 4 -15.19 10.08 -10.01
N LEU A 5 -14.99 11.37 -10.32
CA LEU A 5 -15.56 12.04 -11.48
C LEU A 5 -15.02 11.49 -12.81
N LYS A 6 -13.73 11.09 -12.84
CA LYS A 6 -13.04 10.62 -14.07
C LYS A 6 -13.24 9.13 -14.33
N TYR A 7 -13.32 8.30 -13.27
CA TYR A 7 -13.26 6.84 -13.38
C TYR A 7 -14.46 6.12 -12.76
N GLY A 8 -15.43 6.86 -12.20
CA GLY A 8 -16.66 6.29 -11.61
C GLY A 8 -16.35 5.24 -10.53
N ASN A 9 -17.05 4.11 -10.59
CA ASN A 9 -16.92 3.02 -9.61
C ASN A 9 -15.71 2.10 -9.86
N ALA A 10 -14.88 2.35 -10.89
CA ALA A 10 -13.76 1.48 -11.21
C ALA A 10 -12.66 1.49 -10.13
N ILE A 11 -12.41 2.66 -9.54
CA ILE A 11 -11.45 2.81 -8.43
C ILE A 11 -11.98 2.10 -7.17
N ASP A 12 -13.28 2.25 -6.87
CA ASP A 12 -13.87 1.60 -5.70
C ASP A 12 -13.79 0.07 -5.83
N ARG A 13 -14.08 -0.49 -7.01
CA ARG A 13 -13.93 -1.93 -7.30
C ARG A 13 -12.49 -2.39 -7.16
N LEU A 14 -11.55 -1.68 -7.79
CA LEU A 14 -10.12 -1.97 -7.69
C LEU A 14 -9.67 -2.07 -6.23
N ARG A 15 -9.97 -1.04 -5.42
CA ARG A 15 -9.54 -1.00 -4.02
C ARG A 15 -10.19 -2.11 -3.19
N THR A 16 -11.48 -2.38 -3.42
CA THR A 16 -12.16 -3.52 -2.78
C THR A 16 -11.48 -4.85 -3.14
N GLU A 17 -11.16 -5.06 -4.42
CA GLU A 17 -10.47 -6.27 -4.85
C GLU A 17 -9.07 -6.39 -4.24
N LEU A 18 -8.28 -5.31 -4.18
CA LEU A 18 -6.97 -5.32 -3.55
C LEU A 18 -7.06 -5.65 -2.05
N MET A 19 -7.97 -4.98 -1.32
CA MET A 19 -8.15 -5.25 0.11
C MET A 19 -8.63 -6.68 0.38
N SER A 20 -9.43 -7.28 -0.50
CA SER A 20 -9.87 -8.67 -0.37
C SER A 20 -8.75 -9.72 -0.54
N ARG A 21 -7.57 -9.31 -1.01
CA ARG A 21 -6.38 -10.20 -1.11
C ARG A 21 -5.67 -10.41 0.23
N LEU A 22 -5.97 -9.58 1.24
CA LEU A 22 -5.39 -9.67 2.58
C LEU A 22 -6.27 -10.50 3.52
N GLU A 23 -5.67 -11.09 4.54
CA GLU A 23 -6.32 -12.00 5.48
C GLU A 23 -6.86 -11.25 6.70
N TRP A 24 -7.84 -10.38 6.47
CA TRP A 24 -8.43 -9.54 7.51
C TRP A 24 -9.11 -10.37 8.61
N LYS A 25 -8.85 -9.97 9.86
CA LYS A 25 -9.48 -10.53 11.08
C LYS A 25 -9.62 -9.41 12.12
N ASN A 26 -10.52 -9.57 13.05
CA ASN A 26 -10.57 -8.72 14.24
C ASN A 26 -9.37 -9.01 15.17
N ASN A 27 -8.99 -8.05 15.96
CA ASN A 27 -7.93 -8.15 16.97
C ASN A 27 -6.53 -8.48 16.40
N ILE A 28 -6.19 -7.90 15.27
CA ILE A 28 -4.88 -8.01 14.64
C ILE A 28 -4.15 -6.67 14.59
N SER A 29 -2.82 -6.73 14.42
CA SER A 29 -1.97 -5.58 14.15
C SER A 29 -1.73 -5.42 12.65
N VAL A 30 -1.94 -4.21 12.13
CA VAL A 30 -1.86 -3.90 10.70
C VAL A 30 -0.95 -2.71 10.47
N LEU A 31 -0.01 -2.83 9.54
CA LEU A 31 0.79 -1.71 9.05
C LEU A 31 0.39 -1.34 7.62
N TYR A 32 -0.01 -0.10 7.43
CA TYR A 32 -0.20 0.50 6.12
C TYR A 32 0.95 1.45 5.80
N VAL A 33 1.85 1.03 4.92
CA VAL A 33 3.02 1.82 4.46
C VAL A 33 2.60 2.77 3.35
N SER A 34 3.02 4.03 3.45
CA SER A 34 2.57 5.14 2.59
C SER A 34 1.05 5.34 2.65
N ILE A 35 0.51 5.39 3.88
CA ILE A 35 -0.94 5.48 4.13
C ILE A 35 -1.59 6.70 3.45
N GLY A 36 -0.84 7.77 3.19
CA GLY A 36 -1.37 8.98 2.62
C GLY A 36 -2.52 9.58 3.46
N THR A 37 -3.69 9.67 2.87
CA THR A 37 -4.92 10.12 3.56
C THR A 37 -5.74 8.96 4.16
N GLY A 38 -5.26 7.72 4.07
CA GLY A 38 -5.98 6.54 4.52
C GLY A 38 -7.16 6.15 3.62
N ALA A 39 -7.12 6.51 2.35
CA ALA A 39 -8.26 6.33 1.45
C ALA A 39 -8.68 4.85 1.29
N ASP A 40 -7.74 3.91 1.41
CA ASP A 40 -8.00 2.48 1.27
C ASP A 40 -8.69 1.85 2.50
N LEU A 41 -8.67 2.50 3.64
CA LEU A 41 -9.32 2.01 4.86
C LEU A 41 -10.84 1.84 4.69
N ARG A 42 -11.45 2.53 3.72
CA ARG A 42 -12.88 2.39 3.37
C ARG A 42 -13.23 1.06 2.71
N TYR A 43 -12.22 0.35 2.21
CA TYR A 43 -12.36 -0.88 1.43
C TYR A 43 -11.93 -2.13 2.22
N ILE A 44 -11.56 -1.96 3.48
CA ILE A 44 -11.42 -3.08 4.42
C ILE A 44 -12.80 -3.76 4.51
N PRO A 45 -12.86 -5.11 4.48
CA PRO A 45 -14.12 -5.85 4.50
C PRO A 45 -15.05 -5.40 5.64
N GLN A 46 -16.35 -5.25 5.35
CA GLN A 46 -17.32 -4.65 6.28
C GLN A 46 -17.56 -5.47 7.56
N GLU A 47 -17.27 -6.76 7.52
CA GLU A 47 -17.33 -7.66 8.67
C GLU A 47 -16.24 -7.41 9.72
N ILE A 48 -15.24 -6.58 9.38
CA ILE A 48 -14.12 -6.24 10.26
C ILE A 48 -14.45 -4.96 11.03
N ASP A 49 -14.46 -5.05 12.34
CA ASP A 49 -14.56 -3.86 13.19
C ASP A 49 -13.20 -3.16 13.29
N LEU A 50 -13.09 -2.01 12.62
CA LEU A 50 -11.85 -1.21 12.58
C LEU A 50 -11.37 -0.75 13.98
N LYS A 51 -12.22 -0.76 14.99
CA LYS A 51 -11.82 -0.42 16.37
C LYS A 51 -11.09 -1.55 17.08
N THR A 52 -11.24 -2.77 16.59
CA THR A 52 -10.53 -3.94 17.14
C THR A 52 -9.15 -4.15 16.53
N ILE A 53 -8.86 -3.46 15.42
CA ILE A 53 -7.56 -3.53 14.75
C ILE A 53 -6.62 -2.51 15.37
N GLU A 54 -5.41 -2.93 15.74
CA GLU A 54 -4.30 -2.03 15.98
C GLU A 54 -3.73 -1.58 14.63
N LEU A 55 -4.21 -0.44 14.14
CA LEU A 55 -3.85 0.08 12.82
C LEU A 55 -2.73 1.11 12.94
N ILE A 56 -1.61 0.83 12.30
CA ILE A 56 -0.50 1.79 12.19
C ILE A 56 -0.38 2.23 10.74
N GLY A 57 -0.36 3.55 10.54
CA GLY A 57 -0.13 4.18 9.24
C GLY A 57 1.21 4.91 9.22
N ALA A 58 2.10 4.50 8.33
CA ALA A 58 3.39 5.13 8.09
C ALA A 58 3.35 5.96 6.81
N ASP A 59 3.88 7.18 6.85
CA ASP A 59 4.03 8.03 5.66
C ASP A 59 5.14 9.08 5.89
N ILE A 60 5.87 9.42 4.84
CA ILE A 60 6.90 10.46 4.91
C ILE A 60 6.29 11.87 4.99
N SER A 61 5.07 12.05 4.51
CA SER A 61 4.39 13.34 4.40
C SER A 61 3.56 13.66 5.64
N MET A 62 4.05 14.52 6.50
CA MET A 62 3.28 15.05 7.64
C MET A 62 1.94 15.68 7.20
N GLY A 63 1.89 16.30 6.02
CA GLY A 63 0.66 16.89 5.48
C GLY A 63 -0.41 15.83 5.17
N MET A 64 -0.01 14.66 4.66
CA MET A 64 -0.92 13.53 4.44
C MET A 64 -1.36 12.90 5.75
N LEU A 65 -0.46 12.70 6.71
CA LEU A 65 -0.78 12.17 8.04
C LEU A 65 -1.80 13.05 8.77
N LYS A 66 -1.66 14.38 8.70
CA LYS A 66 -2.66 15.30 9.29
C LYS A 66 -4.05 15.12 8.68
N LYS A 67 -4.15 14.95 7.36
CA LYS A 67 -5.42 14.68 6.68
C LYS A 67 -5.98 13.32 7.06
N CYS A 68 -5.14 12.30 7.10
CA CYS A 68 -5.51 10.95 7.54
C CYS A 68 -6.06 10.96 8.96
N LYS A 69 -5.36 11.60 9.89
CA LYS A 69 -5.82 11.75 11.28
C LYS A 69 -7.21 12.38 11.37
N LYS A 70 -7.43 13.50 10.66
CA LYS A 70 -8.71 14.20 10.66
C LYS A 70 -9.87 13.32 10.19
N GLU A 71 -9.62 12.47 9.19
CA GLU A 71 -10.66 11.60 8.61
C GLU A 71 -10.93 10.38 9.50
N TRP A 72 -9.91 9.73 10.03
CA TRP A 72 -10.01 8.38 10.57
C TRP A 72 -9.92 8.23 12.08
N GLN A 73 -9.38 9.23 12.82
CA GLN A 73 -9.12 9.11 14.28
C GLN A 73 -10.34 8.74 15.13
N LYS A 74 -11.57 9.02 14.67
CA LYS A 74 -12.80 8.72 15.41
C LYS A 74 -13.37 7.36 15.06
N GLN A 75 -12.94 6.76 13.97
CA GLN A 75 -13.52 5.54 13.40
C GLN A 75 -12.65 4.31 13.62
N THR A 76 -11.37 4.54 13.96
CA THR A 76 -10.35 3.50 14.02
C THR A 76 -9.44 3.68 15.25
N ASN A 77 -8.78 2.61 15.66
CA ASN A 77 -7.64 2.67 16.60
C ASN A 77 -6.34 2.90 15.79
N LEU A 78 -6.21 4.12 15.23
CA LEU A 78 -5.14 4.48 14.30
C LEU A 78 -4.01 5.26 15.00
N THR A 79 -2.81 4.71 14.92
CA THR A 79 -1.56 5.40 15.21
C THR A 79 -0.86 5.80 13.92
N LEU A 80 -0.39 7.05 13.83
CA LEU A 80 0.31 7.57 12.64
C LEU A 80 1.76 7.87 12.98
N VAL A 81 2.67 7.39 12.12
CA VAL A 81 4.11 7.53 12.28
C VAL A 81 4.70 8.19 11.03
N GLN A 82 5.47 9.25 11.21
CA GLN A 82 6.20 9.89 10.11
C GLN A 82 7.55 9.21 9.93
N CYS A 83 7.69 8.41 8.88
CA CYS A 83 8.95 7.77 8.52
C CYS A 83 8.97 7.41 7.02
N PRO A 84 10.16 7.24 6.42
CA PRO A 84 10.29 6.64 5.10
C PRO A 84 9.98 5.13 5.17
N ALA A 85 9.62 4.55 4.04
CA ALA A 85 9.34 3.11 3.93
C ALA A 85 10.60 2.25 4.10
N GLU A 86 11.75 2.85 3.84
CA GLU A 86 13.08 2.25 3.94
C GLU A 86 13.62 2.14 5.39
N GLU A 87 12.96 2.81 6.36
CA GLU A 87 13.39 2.86 7.76
C GLU A 87 12.17 2.81 8.67
N LEU A 88 11.53 1.64 8.73
CA LEU A 88 10.33 1.44 9.56
C LEU A 88 10.72 1.29 11.05
N PRO A 89 10.29 2.21 11.94
CA PRO A 89 10.71 2.24 13.34
C PRO A 89 9.93 1.21 14.20
N PHE A 90 9.79 0.00 13.70
CA PHE A 90 9.07 -1.08 14.36
C PHE A 90 9.98 -2.30 14.54
N ALA A 91 9.72 -3.08 15.59
CA ALA A 91 10.44 -4.33 15.81
C ALA A 91 10.12 -5.38 14.72
N ASP A 92 11.00 -6.35 14.58
CA ASP A 92 10.77 -7.50 13.73
C ASP A 92 9.51 -8.26 14.15
N ASN A 93 8.80 -8.85 13.19
CA ASN A 93 7.68 -9.76 13.46
C ASN A 93 6.54 -9.12 14.29
N THR A 94 6.21 -7.86 14.01
CA THR A 94 5.21 -7.08 14.75
C THR A 94 3.80 -7.21 14.18
N PHE A 95 3.65 -7.20 12.84
CA PHE A 95 2.35 -7.03 12.20
C PHE A 95 1.80 -8.31 11.58
N ASP A 96 0.50 -8.51 11.74
CA ASP A 96 -0.24 -9.62 11.11
C ASP A 96 -0.51 -9.36 9.62
N ILE A 97 -0.71 -8.08 9.25
CA ILE A 97 -0.83 -7.62 7.86
C ILE A 97 0.11 -6.44 7.66
N VAL A 98 0.86 -6.46 6.55
CA VAL A 98 1.63 -5.31 6.06
C VAL A 98 1.26 -5.06 4.62
N PHE A 99 0.86 -3.84 4.27
CA PHE A 99 0.50 -3.52 2.90
C PHE A 99 0.89 -2.10 2.49
N HIS A 100 1.05 -1.94 1.18
CA HIS A 100 1.30 -0.67 0.51
C HIS A 100 0.40 -0.57 -0.71
N ASN A 101 -0.20 0.59 -0.95
CA ASN A 101 -1.06 0.84 -2.10
C ASN A 101 -0.88 2.26 -2.64
N GLY A 102 -0.11 2.38 -3.71
CA GLY A 102 0.18 3.62 -4.41
C GLY A 102 1.39 4.40 -3.85
N GLY A 103 2.22 4.93 -4.74
CA GLY A 103 3.36 5.76 -4.41
C GLY A 103 4.73 5.07 -4.34
N ILE A 104 4.84 3.82 -4.78
CA ILE A 104 6.10 3.08 -4.78
C ILE A 104 7.19 3.77 -5.62
N ASN A 105 6.77 4.53 -6.64
CA ASN A 105 7.69 5.28 -7.50
C ASN A 105 8.44 6.39 -6.74
N PHE A 106 7.98 6.75 -5.55
CA PHE A 106 8.60 7.77 -4.69
C PHE A 106 9.57 7.18 -3.65
N PHE A 107 9.66 5.86 -3.52
CA PHE A 107 10.67 5.23 -2.67
C PHE A 107 12.05 5.43 -3.29
N ASN A 108 13.03 5.83 -2.48
CA ASN A 108 14.42 6.00 -2.92
C ASN A 108 15.08 4.64 -3.17
N ASP A 109 14.90 3.70 -2.23
CA ASP A 109 15.35 2.31 -2.34
C ASP A 109 14.17 1.35 -2.16
N LYS A 110 13.63 0.89 -3.27
CA LYS A 110 12.46 0.00 -3.28
C LYS A 110 12.77 -1.37 -2.68
N ALA A 111 13.99 -1.88 -2.90
CA ALA A 111 14.39 -3.19 -2.37
C ALA A 111 14.52 -3.13 -0.84
N LEU A 112 15.09 -2.04 -0.31
CA LEU A 112 15.18 -1.82 1.12
C LEU A 112 13.78 -1.66 1.75
N ALA A 113 12.88 -0.88 1.13
CA ALA A 113 11.51 -0.74 1.60
C ALA A 113 10.77 -2.08 1.65
N MET A 114 10.91 -2.94 0.61
CA MET A 114 10.33 -4.29 0.61
C MET A 114 10.91 -5.17 1.71
N SER A 115 12.23 -5.07 1.94
CA SER A 115 12.90 -5.80 3.01
C SER A 115 12.42 -5.36 4.39
N GLU A 116 12.23 -4.06 4.62
CA GLU A 116 11.68 -3.52 5.86
C GLU A 116 10.22 -3.97 6.08
N MET A 117 9.37 -3.90 5.05
CA MET A 117 8.01 -4.41 5.14
C MET A 117 7.98 -5.90 5.49
N LEU A 118 8.87 -6.70 4.89
CA LEU A 118 9.00 -8.12 5.21
C LEU A 118 9.55 -8.34 6.63
N ARG A 119 10.52 -7.54 7.07
CA ARG A 119 11.11 -7.64 8.41
C ARG A 119 10.06 -7.45 9.51
N VAL A 120 9.25 -6.41 9.40
CA VAL A 120 8.25 -6.06 10.43
C VAL A 120 7.00 -6.93 10.40
N ALA A 121 6.73 -7.66 9.32
CA ALA A 121 5.64 -8.63 9.25
C ALA A 121 5.95 -9.87 10.11
N LYS A 122 4.94 -10.46 10.74
CA LYS A 122 5.08 -11.73 11.48
C LYS A 122 5.37 -12.89 10.52
N PRO A 123 6.05 -13.95 10.95
CA PRO A 123 6.17 -15.18 10.17
C PRO A 123 4.81 -15.71 9.74
N GLY A 124 4.68 -16.11 8.47
CA GLY A 124 3.42 -16.56 7.89
C GLY A 124 2.45 -15.45 7.46
N SER A 125 2.71 -14.18 7.78
CA SER A 125 1.86 -13.05 7.38
C SER A 125 1.83 -12.86 5.87
N LYS A 126 0.66 -12.49 5.36
CA LYS A 126 0.47 -12.12 3.96
C LYS A 126 0.68 -10.62 3.77
N LEU A 127 1.47 -10.26 2.77
CA LEU A 127 1.76 -8.89 2.40
C LEU A 127 1.13 -8.57 1.03
N LEU A 128 0.83 -7.28 0.81
CA LEU A 128 0.35 -6.77 -0.47
C LEU A 128 1.14 -5.51 -0.84
N ILE A 129 1.64 -5.48 -2.07
CA ILE A 129 2.19 -4.30 -2.74
C ILE A 129 1.35 -4.03 -3.97
N ALA A 130 0.79 -2.84 -4.07
CA ALA A 130 -0.01 -2.46 -5.23
C ALA A 130 0.29 -1.04 -5.67
N ASP A 131 0.29 -0.81 -6.98
CA ASP A 131 0.47 0.54 -7.57
C ASP A 131 -0.03 0.57 -9.01
N GLU A 132 0.00 1.75 -9.59
CA GLU A 132 -0.29 2.00 -10.99
C GLU A 132 0.78 1.40 -11.90
N THR A 133 0.37 0.86 -13.06
CA THR A 133 1.33 0.38 -14.08
C THR A 133 2.04 1.56 -14.75
N ALA A 134 3.25 1.33 -15.25
CA ALA A 134 4.03 2.34 -15.97
C ALA A 134 3.26 2.94 -17.14
N ASP A 135 2.59 2.10 -17.94
CA ASP A 135 1.79 2.52 -19.09
C ASP A 135 0.65 3.46 -18.68
N PHE A 136 -0.01 3.17 -17.54
CA PHE A 136 -1.07 4.02 -17.04
C PHE A 136 -0.53 5.37 -16.55
N VAL A 137 0.59 5.38 -15.82
CA VAL A 137 1.27 6.59 -15.36
C VAL A 137 1.69 7.45 -16.58
N GLU A 138 2.29 6.84 -17.60
CA GLU A 138 2.69 7.55 -18.83
C GLU A 138 1.52 8.19 -19.57
N THR A 139 0.44 7.44 -19.72
CA THR A 139 -0.73 7.93 -20.48
C THR A 139 -1.55 8.98 -19.75
N GLN A 140 -1.61 8.94 -18.41
CA GLN A 140 -2.48 9.82 -17.63
C GLN A 140 -1.74 11.01 -17.02
N TYR A 141 -0.54 10.81 -16.49
CA TYR A 141 0.15 11.86 -15.74
C TYR A 141 1.14 12.66 -16.59
N LYS A 142 1.84 12.04 -17.54
CA LYS A 142 2.74 12.77 -18.48
C LYS A 142 1.98 13.69 -19.46
N LYS A 143 0.68 13.44 -19.69
CA LYS A 143 -0.19 14.32 -20.50
C LYS A 143 -0.75 15.51 -19.72
N SER A 144 -0.68 15.49 -18.41
CA SER A 144 -1.17 16.59 -17.58
C SER A 144 -0.06 17.57 -17.27
N VAL A 145 -0.26 18.84 -17.67
CA VAL A 145 0.71 19.93 -17.44
C VAL A 145 1.07 20.09 -15.94
N PHE A 146 0.13 19.78 -15.05
CA PHE A 146 0.30 19.92 -13.59
C PHE A 146 1.05 18.76 -12.92
N SER A 147 1.09 17.57 -13.54
CA SER A 147 1.70 16.38 -12.93
C SER A 147 2.96 15.90 -13.66
N LYS A 148 3.25 16.43 -14.84
CA LYS A 148 4.38 16.00 -15.69
C LYS A 148 5.72 16.05 -14.94
N SER A 149 6.03 17.16 -14.28
CA SER A 149 7.28 17.34 -13.54
C SER A 149 7.39 16.43 -12.31
N TYR A 150 6.26 15.99 -11.75
CA TYR A 150 6.22 15.15 -10.56
C TYR A 150 6.56 13.67 -10.87
N PHE A 151 6.22 13.21 -12.08
CA PHE A 151 6.44 11.84 -12.54
C PHE A 151 7.59 11.71 -13.54
N GLU A 152 8.31 12.79 -13.85
CA GLU A 152 9.43 12.76 -14.78
C GLU A 152 10.56 11.88 -14.23
N GLY A 153 10.90 10.81 -14.98
CA GLY A 153 11.95 9.85 -14.58
C GLY A 153 11.57 8.85 -13.47
N LYS A 154 10.32 8.85 -12.97
CA LYS A 154 9.89 8.05 -11.81
C LYS A 154 9.01 6.83 -12.12
N THR A 155 8.79 6.50 -13.39
CA THR A 155 8.03 5.29 -13.73
C THR A 155 8.93 4.07 -13.71
N VAL A 156 8.49 3.04 -12.99
CA VAL A 156 9.19 1.75 -12.90
C VAL A 156 8.27 0.66 -13.42
N ASP A 157 8.80 -0.21 -14.28
CA ASP A 157 8.02 -1.33 -14.79
C ASP A 157 7.78 -2.40 -13.69
N LEU A 158 6.78 -3.25 -13.93
CA LEU A 158 6.38 -4.28 -12.99
C LEU A 158 7.51 -5.30 -12.71
N ASN A 159 8.32 -5.63 -13.73
CA ASN A 159 9.43 -6.57 -13.58
C ASN A 159 10.50 -6.01 -12.64
N ALA A 160 10.77 -4.69 -12.69
CA ALA A 160 11.69 -4.05 -11.77
C ALA A 160 11.18 -4.09 -10.31
N ILE A 161 9.87 -3.90 -10.11
CA ILE A 161 9.25 -4.04 -8.78
C ILE A 161 9.34 -5.47 -8.27
N GLU A 162 9.04 -6.47 -9.11
CA GLU A 162 9.13 -7.89 -8.71
C GLU A 162 10.52 -8.31 -8.26
N LYS A 163 11.57 -7.74 -8.86
CA LYS A 163 12.97 -7.96 -8.48
C LYS A 163 13.34 -7.34 -7.12
N CYS A 164 12.60 -6.32 -6.67
CA CYS A 164 12.81 -5.73 -5.35
C CYS A 164 12.24 -6.59 -4.21
N ILE A 165 11.35 -7.54 -4.51
CA ILE A 165 10.78 -8.42 -3.48
C ILE A 165 11.84 -9.47 -3.09
N PRO A 166 12.12 -9.65 -1.78
CA PRO A 166 13.10 -10.62 -1.33
C PRO A 166 12.83 -12.04 -1.84
N ALA A 167 13.86 -12.74 -2.29
CA ALA A 167 13.72 -14.08 -2.84
C ALA A 167 13.26 -15.14 -1.81
N SER A 168 13.33 -14.81 -0.52
CA SER A 168 12.91 -15.69 0.58
C SER A 168 11.40 -15.83 0.73
N VAL A 169 10.59 -14.95 0.11
CA VAL A 169 9.14 -14.98 0.26
C VAL A 169 8.52 -16.23 -0.39
N THR A 170 7.35 -16.61 0.11
CA THR A 170 6.55 -17.72 -0.43
C THR A 170 5.23 -17.22 -1.00
N GLU A 171 4.52 -18.06 -1.75
CA GLU A 171 3.20 -17.76 -2.31
C GLU A 171 3.13 -16.44 -3.09
N LYS A 172 4.24 -16.05 -3.77
CA LYS A 172 4.25 -14.83 -4.56
C LYS A 172 3.31 -14.95 -5.76
N LYS A 173 2.35 -14.01 -5.86
CA LYS A 173 1.38 -13.92 -6.94
C LYS A 173 1.25 -12.48 -7.41
N THR A 174 1.41 -12.26 -8.72
CA THR A 174 1.18 -10.97 -9.37
C THR A 174 -0.13 -11.01 -10.13
N GLU A 175 -0.97 -10.01 -9.93
CA GLU A 175 -2.25 -9.85 -10.61
C GLU A 175 -2.35 -8.45 -11.21
N LEU A 176 -2.98 -8.35 -12.37
CA LEU A 176 -3.30 -7.08 -13.02
C LEU A 176 -4.78 -6.77 -12.83
N PHE A 177 -5.09 -5.52 -12.54
CA PHE A 177 -6.42 -5.03 -12.24
C PHE A 177 -6.80 -3.89 -13.19
N TRP A 178 -8.11 -3.61 -13.25
CA TRP A 178 -8.64 -2.46 -13.94
C TRP A 178 -8.10 -2.30 -15.37
N ASN A 179 -8.24 -3.34 -16.19
CA ASN A 179 -7.71 -3.38 -17.56
C ASN A 179 -6.20 -3.06 -17.64
N ASN A 180 -5.41 -3.72 -16.81
CA ASN A 180 -3.95 -3.60 -16.71
C ASN A 180 -3.43 -2.20 -16.31
N LYS A 181 -4.27 -1.35 -15.70
CA LYS A 181 -3.86 -0.03 -15.23
C LYS A 181 -3.23 -0.06 -13.84
N PHE A 182 -3.48 -1.13 -13.11
CA PHE A 182 -2.97 -1.34 -11.76
C PHE A 182 -2.42 -2.75 -11.62
N TYR A 183 -1.42 -2.94 -10.78
CA TYR A 183 -0.96 -4.26 -10.38
C TYR A 183 -1.09 -4.44 -8.87
N GLY A 184 -1.19 -5.69 -8.44
CA GLY A 184 -1.06 -6.09 -7.05
C GLY A 184 -0.18 -7.31 -6.96
N ILE A 185 0.80 -7.29 -6.08
CA ILE A 185 1.69 -8.41 -5.79
C ILE A 185 1.43 -8.83 -4.35
N THR A 186 0.91 -10.02 -4.17
CA THR A 186 0.80 -10.65 -2.85
C THR A 186 1.92 -11.66 -2.66
N PHE A 187 2.40 -11.76 -1.44
CA PHE A 187 3.38 -12.77 -1.05
C PHE A 187 3.29 -13.02 0.46
N ARG A 188 3.95 -14.05 0.94
CA ARG A 188 3.93 -14.43 2.34
C ARG A 188 5.34 -14.44 2.92
N LYS A 189 5.49 -13.92 4.14
CA LYS A 189 6.72 -14.10 4.91
C LYS A 189 6.86 -15.58 5.29
N PRO A 190 8.03 -16.19 5.11
CA PRO A 190 8.26 -17.57 5.55
C PRO A 190 7.98 -17.75 7.04
N THR A 191 7.56 -18.96 7.42
CA THR A 191 7.34 -19.33 8.83
C THR A 191 8.61 -19.73 9.57
N LYS A 192 9.68 -20.00 8.80
CA LYS A 192 11.02 -20.34 9.31
C LYS A 192 12.08 -19.62 8.48
#